data_f4ce2131d92c51be9df7e702e12d0bac
#
_entry.id   f4ce2131d92c51be9df7e702e12d0bac
#
_cell.length_a   1.000
_cell.length_b   1.000
_cell.length_c   1.000
_cell.angle_alpha   90.00
_cell.angle_beta   90.00
_cell.angle_gamma   90.00
#
_symmetry.space_group_name_H-M   'P 1'
#
loop_
_entity.id
_entity.type
_entity.pdbx_description
1 polymer ?
#
loop_
_entity_poly.entity_id
_entity_poly.type
_entity_poly.pdbx_seq_one_letter_code
_entity_poly.pdbx_strand_id
1 'polypeptide(L)'
;MIENYLKKTQFSSHKDFIENYEITVPQNFNFAYDIVDEWAQSDPDKRALCWTNDTGENIDLTFAQLKELSDKTASFLLSLNIKKGDMVMLILKRSIEFWQTIIALHKIGAIAIPATHLLTDKDIEYRNNAAGVKAIIAAEDQSLIEHVNLAMSNSPTVQQRIVIGKNSYDGWLNFHWGVNNAAPFIKPDVANSNDDIMILYFTSGTTGQPKMVVHDFTYPLGHITTAKYWHNLHENSVHLTVADTGWAKAVWGKLYGQWIVGACVFVYDFEGRFIPNDMLNVISKYKVTSFCAPPTIFRFLIREDLSKYDLSSLEYCTTAGEALNPSVFQAFYDKTGIKMMEAFGQTETAPTIVTFPWIKPKPGAMGVPNPLYDMDLLTHDGRSAEDGEQGEIVFYTDKKLPLSLFKGYYNDVSYYYN
;
A
#
# COMPACT_ATOMS: atom_id res chain seq x y z
N MET A 1 -13.53 -13.98 -7.19
CA MET A 1 -12.11 -13.55 -7.14
C MET A 1 -11.37 -14.10 -5.92
N ILE A 2 -11.74 -13.72 -4.71
CA ILE A 2 -11.01 -14.11 -3.47
C ILE A 2 -11.01 -15.63 -3.23
N GLU A 3 -12.04 -16.34 -3.65
CA GLU A 3 -12.18 -17.80 -3.56
C GLU A 3 -11.11 -18.55 -4.36
N ASN A 4 -10.48 -17.92 -5.34
CA ASN A 4 -9.35 -18.49 -6.08
C ASN A 4 -8.08 -18.61 -5.20
N TYR A 5 -8.02 -17.85 -4.12
CA TYR A 5 -6.84 -17.73 -3.26
C TYR A 5 -7.08 -18.25 -1.84
N LEU A 6 -8.33 -18.40 -1.41
CA LEU A 6 -8.67 -18.90 -0.07
C LEU A 6 -9.53 -20.16 -0.17
N LYS A 7 -9.12 -21.22 0.52
CA LYS A 7 -9.93 -22.45 0.65
C LYS A 7 -11.19 -22.21 1.46
N LYS A 8 -11.15 -21.28 2.40
CA LYS A 8 -12.25 -20.90 3.29
C LYS A 8 -12.27 -19.39 3.46
N THR A 9 -13.42 -18.77 3.25
CA THR A 9 -13.59 -17.30 3.31
C THR A 9 -14.41 -16.81 4.51
N GLN A 10 -15.06 -17.71 5.24
CA GLN A 10 -15.86 -17.43 6.43
C GLN A 10 -15.44 -18.33 7.58
N PHE A 11 -15.34 -17.77 8.77
CA PHE A 11 -14.87 -18.47 9.96
C PHE A 11 -15.88 -18.28 11.10
N SER A 12 -16.12 -19.35 11.87
CA SER A 12 -17.09 -19.38 12.94
C SER A 12 -16.55 -18.74 14.24
N SER A 13 -15.23 -18.65 14.38
CA SER A 13 -14.54 -18.11 15.56
C SER A 13 -13.13 -17.66 15.19
N HIS A 14 -12.47 -16.94 16.11
CA HIS A 14 -11.04 -16.60 15.95
C HIS A 14 -10.16 -17.85 15.92
N LYS A 15 -10.48 -18.87 16.74
CA LYS A 15 -9.76 -20.14 16.71
C LYS A 15 -9.89 -20.84 15.37
N ASP A 16 -11.12 -20.91 14.80
CA ASP A 16 -11.36 -21.44 13.47
C ASP A 16 -10.59 -20.65 12.38
N PHE A 17 -10.46 -19.33 12.56
CA PHE A 17 -9.67 -18.49 11.66
C PHE A 17 -8.19 -18.83 11.70
N ILE A 18 -7.60 -18.91 12.89
CA ILE A 18 -6.18 -19.28 13.06
C ILE A 18 -5.89 -20.68 12.52
N GLU A 19 -6.76 -21.67 12.77
CA GLU A 19 -6.52 -23.06 12.40
C GLU A 19 -6.77 -23.36 10.91
N ASN A 20 -7.65 -22.61 10.25
CA ASN A 20 -8.15 -22.95 8.93
C ASN A 20 -7.92 -21.85 7.86
N TYR A 21 -7.23 -20.76 8.20
CA TYR A 21 -6.87 -19.74 7.21
C TYR A 21 -5.67 -20.22 6.40
N GLU A 22 -5.91 -20.42 5.10
CA GLU A 22 -4.86 -20.90 4.19
C GLU A 22 -4.97 -20.18 2.85
N ILE A 23 -3.86 -19.59 2.41
CA ILE A 23 -3.74 -18.96 1.11
C ILE A 23 -3.15 -19.94 0.10
N THR A 24 -3.83 -20.12 -1.02
CA THR A 24 -3.32 -20.81 -2.20
C THR A 24 -2.55 -19.82 -3.06
N VAL A 25 -1.27 -20.09 -3.29
CA VAL A 25 -0.39 -19.25 -4.10
C VAL A 25 -0.27 -19.85 -5.50
N PRO A 26 -0.77 -19.18 -6.55
CA PRO A 26 -0.57 -19.63 -7.93
C PRO A 26 0.90 -19.58 -8.33
N GLN A 27 1.30 -20.39 -9.30
CA GLN A 27 2.61 -20.31 -9.92
C GLN A 27 2.70 -19.01 -10.73
N ASN A 28 3.81 -18.29 -10.59
CA ASN A 28 4.07 -17.02 -11.28
C ASN A 28 2.94 -15.98 -11.07
N PHE A 29 2.42 -15.91 -9.83
CA PHE A 29 1.39 -14.94 -9.50
C PHE A 29 1.84 -13.52 -9.85
N ASN A 30 0.97 -12.79 -10.54
CA ASN A 30 1.18 -11.38 -10.87
C ASN A 30 -0.08 -10.58 -10.60
N PHE A 31 -0.03 -9.72 -9.61
CA PHE A 31 -1.16 -8.92 -9.19
C PHE A 31 -1.83 -8.13 -10.34
N ALA A 32 -1.05 -7.64 -11.29
CA ALA A 32 -1.59 -6.89 -12.41
C ALA A 32 -2.44 -7.78 -13.34
N TYR A 33 -1.99 -9.00 -13.61
CA TYR A 33 -2.71 -9.92 -14.49
C TYR A 33 -3.79 -10.71 -13.77
N ASP A 34 -3.47 -11.26 -12.61
CA ASP A 34 -4.35 -12.21 -11.92
C ASP A 34 -5.43 -11.51 -11.10
N ILE A 35 -5.31 -10.19 -10.86
CA ILE A 35 -6.32 -9.41 -10.14
C ILE A 35 -6.89 -8.29 -11.03
N VAL A 36 -6.04 -7.36 -11.51
CA VAL A 36 -6.54 -6.16 -12.22
C VAL A 36 -7.11 -6.54 -13.58
N ASP A 37 -6.37 -7.31 -14.38
CA ASP A 37 -6.82 -7.73 -15.71
C ASP A 37 -7.96 -8.73 -15.63
N GLU A 38 -7.98 -9.59 -14.60
CA GLU A 38 -9.08 -10.54 -14.37
C GLU A 38 -10.39 -9.81 -14.01
N TRP A 39 -10.35 -8.78 -13.15
CA TRP A 39 -11.51 -7.92 -12.92
C TRP A 39 -11.93 -7.16 -14.18
N ALA A 40 -10.96 -6.65 -14.95
CA ALA A 40 -11.25 -5.97 -16.22
C ALA A 40 -11.95 -6.87 -17.25
N GLN A 41 -11.72 -8.19 -17.19
CA GLN A 41 -12.37 -9.17 -18.03
C GLN A 41 -13.72 -9.63 -17.49
N SER A 42 -13.80 -9.94 -16.20
CA SER A 42 -14.99 -10.53 -15.57
C SER A 42 -16.08 -9.50 -15.24
N ASP A 43 -15.69 -8.28 -14.86
CA ASP A 43 -16.60 -7.16 -14.55
C ASP A 43 -15.95 -5.82 -14.96
N PRO A 44 -15.94 -5.52 -16.29
CA PRO A 44 -15.20 -4.38 -16.84
C PRO A 44 -15.66 -3.02 -16.30
N ASP A 45 -16.91 -2.90 -15.92
CA ASP A 45 -17.52 -1.67 -15.42
C ASP A 45 -17.37 -1.52 -13.90
N LYS A 46 -16.83 -2.54 -13.21
CA LYS A 46 -16.57 -2.47 -11.77
C LYS A 46 -15.60 -1.34 -11.44
N ARG A 47 -16.02 -0.48 -10.51
CA ARG A 47 -15.23 0.67 -10.07
C ARG A 47 -14.02 0.22 -9.27
N ALA A 48 -12.82 0.49 -9.79
CA ALA A 48 -11.55 0.17 -9.16
C ALA A 48 -11.05 1.29 -8.25
N LEU A 49 -11.09 2.54 -8.74
CA LEU A 49 -10.53 3.71 -8.10
C LEU A 49 -11.48 4.89 -8.24
N CYS A 50 -11.73 5.59 -7.15
CA CYS A 50 -12.36 6.90 -7.13
C CYS A 50 -11.36 7.90 -6.55
N TRP A 51 -11.05 8.95 -7.30
CA TRP A 51 -10.08 9.97 -6.92
C TRP A 51 -10.73 11.35 -6.94
N THR A 52 -10.42 12.15 -5.94
CA THR A 52 -10.79 13.57 -5.90
C THR A 52 -9.68 14.40 -5.26
N ASN A 53 -9.62 15.69 -5.56
CA ASN A 53 -8.71 16.65 -4.96
C ASN A 53 -9.47 17.79 -4.26
N ASP A 54 -8.73 18.71 -3.66
CA ASP A 54 -9.26 19.90 -2.98
C ASP A 54 -9.71 21.00 -3.95
N THR A 55 -9.40 20.92 -5.25
CA THR A 55 -9.98 21.80 -6.28
C THR A 55 -11.35 21.32 -6.76
N GLY A 56 -11.80 20.14 -6.36
CA GLY A 56 -13.09 19.55 -6.69
C GLY A 56 -13.09 18.73 -7.99
N GLU A 57 -11.94 18.47 -8.57
CA GLU A 57 -11.82 17.49 -9.66
C GLU A 57 -12.16 16.10 -9.13
N ASN A 58 -12.81 15.30 -9.97
CA ASN A 58 -13.21 13.96 -9.64
C ASN A 58 -12.99 13.03 -10.80
N ILE A 59 -12.39 11.87 -10.55
CA ILE A 59 -12.13 10.83 -11.55
C ILE A 59 -12.51 9.48 -10.94
N ASP A 60 -13.38 8.77 -11.65
CA ASP A 60 -13.72 7.38 -11.36
C ASP A 60 -13.11 6.51 -12.45
N LEU A 61 -12.34 5.49 -12.06
CA LEU A 61 -11.77 4.50 -12.97
C LEU A 61 -12.39 3.13 -12.71
N THR A 62 -12.84 2.49 -13.78
CA THR A 62 -13.17 1.06 -13.75
C THR A 62 -11.90 0.21 -13.87
N PHE A 63 -12.01 -1.10 -13.58
CA PHE A 63 -10.90 -2.02 -13.80
C PHE A 63 -10.50 -2.09 -15.28
N ALA A 64 -11.45 -2.01 -16.22
CA ALA A 64 -11.16 -1.97 -17.65
C ALA A 64 -10.30 -0.75 -18.02
N GLN A 65 -10.66 0.43 -17.51
CA GLN A 65 -9.90 1.66 -17.74
C GLN A 65 -8.52 1.60 -17.09
N LEU A 66 -8.43 1.08 -15.86
CA LEU A 66 -7.14 0.92 -15.17
C LEU A 66 -6.22 -0.05 -15.91
N LYS A 67 -6.78 -1.16 -16.44
CA LYS A 67 -6.04 -2.08 -17.31
C LYS A 67 -5.51 -1.37 -18.54
N GLU A 68 -6.35 -0.63 -19.28
CA GLU A 68 -5.93 0.10 -20.48
C GLU A 68 -4.82 1.10 -20.18
N LEU A 69 -4.96 1.91 -19.14
CA LEU A 69 -3.96 2.88 -18.70
C LEU A 69 -2.64 2.22 -18.33
N SER A 70 -2.70 1.12 -17.57
CA SER A 70 -1.51 0.39 -17.16
C SER A 70 -0.83 -0.35 -18.33
N ASP A 71 -1.58 -0.84 -19.31
CA ASP A 71 -1.04 -1.43 -20.53
C ASP A 71 -0.24 -0.40 -21.37
N LYS A 72 -0.83 0.79 -21.58
CA LYS A 72 -0.14 1.88 -22.28
C LYS A 72 1.13 2.33 -21.53
N THR A 73 1.03 2.42 -20.19
CA THR A 73 2.19 2.78 -19.36
C THR A 73 3.28 1.72 -19.42
N ALA A 74 2.93 0.44 -19.36
CA ALA A 74 3.87 -0.67 -19.50
C ALA A 74 4.59 -0.62 -20.85
N SER A 75 3.86 -0.38 -21.95
CA SER A 75 4.44 -0.22 -23.28
C SER A 75 5.37 0.99 -23.37
N PHE A 76 4.98 2.13 -22.79
CA PHE A 76 5.85 3.31 -22.72
C PHE A 76 7.15 3.01 -21.97
N LEU A 77 7.07 2.38 -20.79
CA LEU A 77 8.26 2.04 -20.00
C LEU A 77 9.18 1.04 -20.74
N LEU A 78 8.61 0.06 -21.44
CA LEU A 78 9.38 -0.86 -22.28
C LEU A 78 10.11 -0.12 -23.41
N SER A 79 9.48 0.89 -24.04
CA SER A 79 10.11 1.71 -25.09
C SER A 79 11.32 2.49 -24.59
N LEU A 80 11.38 2.76 -23.28
CA LEU A 80 12.52 3.38 -22.59
C LEU A 80 13.55 2.36 -22.08
N ASN A 81 13.45 1.10 -22.53
CA ASN A 81 14.31 0.00 -22.11
C ASN A 81 14.22 -0.31 -20.59
N ILE A 82 13.11 0.01 -19.94
CA ILE A 82 12.78 -0.46 -18.59
C ILE A 82 12.22 -1.87 -18.71
N LYS A 83 12.79 -2.82 -17.99
CA LYS A 83 12.46 -4.24 -18.11
C LYS A 83 12.49 -4.95 -16.76
N LYS A 84 12.19 -6.24 -16.76
CA LYS A 84 12.21 -7.09 -15.57
C LYS A 84 13.47 -6.88 -14.72
N GLY A 85 13.29 -6.67 -13.43
CA GLY A 85 14.33 -6.46 -12.44
C GLY A 85 14.90 -5.03 -12.37
N ASP A 86 14.53 -4.14 -13.30
CA ASP A 86 14.97 -2.74 -13.24
C ASP A 86 14.25 -1.99 -12.11
N MET A 87 14.98 -1.17 -11.36
CA MET A 87 14.50 -0.36 -10.25
C MET A 87 13.93 0.96 -10.74
N VAL A 88 12.67 1.26 -10.42
CA VAL A 88 11.98 2.50 -10.79
C VAL A 88 11.46 3.21 -9.56
N MET A 89 11.97 4.41 -9.27
CA MET A 89 11.53 5.23 -8.14
C MET A 89 10.29 6.05 -8.51
N LEU A 90 9.25 5.96 -7.66
CA LEU A 90 7.96 6.64 -7.83
C LEU A 90 7.78 7.70 -6.76
N ILE A 91 7.84 8.99 -7.15
CA ILE A 91 7.65 10.14 -6.24
C ILE A 91 6.39 10.88 -6.68
N LEU A 92 5.21 10.28 -6.45
CA LEU A 92 3.98 10.62 -7.15
C LEU A 92 2.87 11.20 -6.27
N LYS A 93 3.15 11.50 -4.99
CA LYS A 93 2.10 11.95 -4.07
C LYS A 93 0.91 10.98 -4.12
N ARG A 94 -0.31 11.48 -4.23
CA ARG A 94 -1.55 10.69 -4.34
C ARG A 94 -2.21 10.78 -5.71
N SER A 95 -1.42 11.11 -6.77
CA SER A 95 -1.95 11.18 -8.14
C SER A 95 -2.37 9.81 -8.67
N ILE A 96 -3.33 9.78 -9.58
CA ILE A 96 -3.85 8.55 -10.20
C ILE A 96 -2.73 7.75 -10.87
N GLU A 97 -1.76 8.42 -11.43
CA GLU A 97 -0.63 7.83 -12.13
C GLU A 97 0.23 6.92 -11.24
N PHE A 98 0.14 7.07 -9.90
CA PHE A 98 0.78 6.11 -8.99
C PHE A 98 0.23 4.70 -9.20
N TRP A 99 -1.11 4.55 -9.21
CA TRP A 99 -1.75 3.23 -9.40
C TRP A 99 -1.53 2.70 -10.80
N GLN A 100 -1.69 3.54 -11.81
CA GLN A 100 -1.42 3.21 -13.20
C GLN A 100 0.01 2.71 -13.40
N THR A 101 1.00 3.39 -12.82
CA THR A 101 2.43 3.08 -12.98
C THR A 101 2.84 1.84 -12.19
N ILE A 102 2.38 1.68 -10.94
CA ILE A 102 2.76 0.51 -10.15
C ILE A 102 2.22 -0.79 -10.78
N ILE A 103 1.00 -0.77 -11.34
CA ILE A 103 0.46 -1.90 -12.09
C ILE A 103 1.25 -2.16 -13.36
N ALA A 104 1.64 -1.11 -14.10
CA ALA A 104 2.48 -1.24 -15.28
C ALA A 104 3.85 -1.88 -14.98
N LEU A 105 4.48 -1.49 -13.87
CA LEU A 105 5.75 -2.09 -13.42
C LEU A 105 5.59 -3.57 -13.11
N HIS A 106 4.48 -3.96 -12.45
CA HIS A 106 4.19 -5.38 -12.20
C HIS A 106 3.99 -6.16 -13.51
N LYS A 107 3.34 -5.57 -14.52
CA LYS A 107 3.15 -6.20 -15.85
C LYS A 107 4.46 -6.52 -16.55
N ILE A 108 5.47 -5.71 -16.37
CA ILE A 108 6.78 -5.91 -17.02
C ILE A 108 7.83 -6.54 -16.07
N GLY A 109 7.46 -6.87 -14.84
CA GLY A 109 8.37 -7.46 -13.85
C GLY A 109 9.44 -6.50 -13.34
N ALA A 110 9.26 -5.19 -13.50
CA ALA A 110 10.16 -4.17 -12.95
C ALA A 110 9.82 -3.90 -11.47
N ILE A 111 10.80 -3.42 -10.73
CA ILE A 111 10.71 -3.23 -9.27
C ILE A 111 10.27 -1.80 -8.98
N ALA A 112 9.14 -1.65 -8.30
CA ALA A 112 8.66 -0.35 -7.86
C ALA A 112 9.37 0.08 -6.56
N ILE A 113 9.80 1.34 -6.49
CA ILE A 113 10.33 1.98 -5.28
C ILE A 113 9.46 3.21 -4.96
N PRO A 114 8.35 3.03 -4.25
CA PRO A 114 7.55 4.17 -3.79
C PRO A 114 8.36 5.05 -2.84
N ALA A 115 8.29 6.37 -3.06
CA ALA A 115 9.03 7.33 -2.27
C ALA A 115 8.19 8.59 -2.01
N THR A 116 8.41 9.22 -0.84
CA THR A 116 7.72 10.45 -0.48
C THR A 116 8.26 11.64 -1.28
N HIS A 117 7.39 12.60 -1.57
CA HIS A 117 7.76 13.85 -2.24
C HIS A 117 8.59 14.82 -1.36
N LEU A 118 8.80 14.47 -0.08
CA LEU A 118 9.58 15.26 0.86
C LEU A 118 11.09 14.96 0.83
N LEU A 119 11.55 14.12 -0.11
CA LEU A 119 12.96 13.78 -0.24
C LEU A 119 13.78 14.98 -0.69
N THR A 120 14.94 15.15 -0.06
CA THR A 120 15.97 16.11 -0.49
C THR A 120 16.84 15.50 -1.60
N ASP A 121 17.67 16.33 -2.23
CA ASP A 121 18.66 15.89 -3.23
C ASP A 121 19.58 14.77 -2.69
N LYS A 122 20.05 14.89 -1.45
CA LYS A 122 20.90 13.88 -0.78
C LYS A 122 20.14 12.56 -0.54
N ASP A 123 18.86 12.65 -0.16
CA ASP A 123 18.03 11.46 0.03
C ASP A 123 17.80 10.73 -1.29
N ILE A 124 17.59 11.46 -2.37
CA ILE A 124 17.39 10.91 -3.73
C ILE A 124 18.68 10.29 -4.23
N GLU A 125 19.82 11.00 -4.11
CA GLU A 125 21.14 10.50 -4.48
C GLU A 125 21.47 9.18 -3.78
N TYR A 126 21.26 9.16 -2.45
CA TYR A 126 21.47 7.93 -1.67
C TYR A 126 20.64 6.75 -2.19
N ARG A 127 19.33 6.96 -2.39
CA ARG A 127 18.42 5.90 -2.87
C ARG A 127 18.76 5.43 -4.27
N ASN A 128 19.10 6.37 -5.17
CA ASN A 128 19.52 6.04 -6.52
C ASN A 128 20.71 5.10 -6.55
N ASN A 129 21.72 5.41 -5.74
CA ASN A 129 22.97 4.62 -5.70
C ASN A 129 22.80 3.30 -4.93
N ALA A 130 22.09 3.33 -3.80
CA ALA A 130 21.90 2.14 -2.96
C ALA A 130 21.07 1.05 -3.67
N ALA A 131 20.02 1.45 -4.40
CA ALA A 131 19.14 0.53 -5.11
C ALA A 131 19.51 0.36 -6.60
N GLY A 132 20.44 1.15 -7.14
CA GLY A 132 20.73 1.11 -8.58
C GLY A 132 19.54 1.58 -9.43
N VAL A 133 18.88 2.65 -9.02
CA VAL A 133 17.67 3.18 -9.70
C VAL A 133 17.97 3.51 -11.14
N LYS A 134 17.17 2.99 -12.06
CA LYS A 134 17.29 3.19 -13.51
C LYS A 134 16.39 4.31 -14.03
N ALA A 135 15.22 4.49 -13.43
CA ALA A 135 14.31 5.57 -13.80
C ALA A 135 13.66 6.21 -12.56
N ILE A 136 13.39 7.51 -12.66
CA ILE A 136 12.61 8.26 -11.68
C ILE A 136 11.35 8.77 -12.38
N ILE A 137 10.19 8.51 -11.79
CA ILE A 137 8.90 9.07 -12.21
C ILE A 137 8.42 9.98 -11.07
N ALA A 138 8.31 11.28 -11.34
CA ALA A 138 8.01 12.28 -10.32
C ALA A 138 6.78 13.11 -10.68
N ALA A 139 6.01 13.51 -9.66
CA ALA A 139 4.96 14.50 -9.81
C ALA A 139 5.57 15.87 -10.17
N GLU A 140 4.82 16.68 -10.91
CA GLU A 140 5.20 18.05 -11.23
C GLU A 140 5.14 18.91 -9.95
N ASP A 141 6.28 19.10 -9.34
CA ASP A 141 6.51 19.95 -8.19
C ASP A 141 7.88 20.60 -8.36
N GLN A 142 7.93 21.93 -8.36
CA GLN A 142 9.15 22.66 -8.67
C GLN A 142 10.32 22.28 -7.75
N SER A 143 10.07 22.18 -6.46
CA SER A 143 11.11 21.82 -5.47
C SER A 143 11.60 20.39 -5.68
N LEU A 144 10.67 19.45 -5.94
CA LEU A 144 11.01 18.06 -6.22
C LEU A 144 11.86 17.91 -7.50
N ILE A 145 11.48 18.59 -8.58
CA ILE A 145 12.23 18.60 -9.84
C ILE A 145 13.66 19.13 -9.63
N GLU A 146 13.81 20.20 -8.84
CA GLU A 146 15.12 20.76 -8.48
C GLU A 146 15.97 19.77 -7.69
N HIS A 147 15.40 19.12 -6.66
CA HIS A 147 16.10 18.11 -5.87
C HIS A 147 16.53 16.90 -6.72
N VAL A 148 15.65 16.41 -7.61
CA VAL A 148 16.01 15.32 -8.51
C VAL A 148 17.15 15.76 -9.44
N ASN A 149 17.08 16.97 -10.03
CA ASN A 149 18.13 17.47 -10.93
C ASN A 149 19.49 17.62 -10.22
N LEU A 150 19.51 18.09 -8.99
CA LEU A 150 20.73 18.18 -8.18
C LEU A 150 21.35 16.80 -7.91
N ALA A 151 20.52 15.80 -7.60
CA ALA A 151 20.96 14.44 -7.34
C ALA A 151 21.58 13.75 -8.57
N MET A 152 21.27 14.19 -9.79
CA MET A 152 21.73 13.53 -11.02
C MET A 152 23.25 13.54 -11.20
N SER A 153 23.94 14.53 -10.70
CA SER A 153 25.40 14.62 -10.81
C SER A 153 26.14 13.40 -10.21
N ASN A 154 25.53 12.77 -9.21
CA ASN A 154 26.08 11.62 -8.49
C ASN A 154 25.20 10.37 -8.57
N SER A 155 24.30 10.28 -9.56
CA SER A 155 23.38 9.16 -9.75
C SER A 155 23.57 8.48 -11.11
N PRO A 156 24.72 7.82 -11.38
CA PRO A 156 25.09 7.34 -12.70
C PRO A 156 24.20 6.22 -13.25
N THR A 157 23.42 5.56 -12.41
CA THR A 157 22.50 4.48 -12.81
C THR A 157 21.20 5.01 -13.42
N VAL A 158 20.80 6.25 -13.09
CA VAL A 158 19.54 6.84 -13.56
C VAL A 158 19.68 7.24 -15.04
N GLN A 159 18.91 6.56 -15.86
CA GLN A 159 18.89 6.78 -17.32
C GLN A 159 17.69 7.63 -17.77
N GLN A 160 16.58 7.58 -17.03
CA GLN A 160 15.34 8.22 -17.40
C GLN A 160 14.77 9.05 -16.25
N ARG A 161 14.35 10.26 -16.56
CA ARG A 161 13.56 11.12 -15.67
C ARG A 161 12.24 11.41 -16.37
N ILE A 162 11.14 11.10 -15.72
CA ILE A 162 9.79 11.19 -16.27
C ILE A 162 8.96 12.05 -15.34
N VAL A 163 8.33 13.12 -15.86
CA VAL A 163 7.48 14.01 -15.08
C VAL A 163 6.01 13.80 -15.41
N ILE A 164 5.19 13.73 -14.38
CA ILE A 164 3.73 13.74 -14.46
C ILE A 164 3.26 15.17 -14.25
N GLY A 165 2.93 15.85 -15.33
CA GLY A 165 2.53 17.25 -15.32
C GLY A 165 2.33 17.81 -16.72
N LYS A 166 2.05 19.13 -16.78
CA LYS A 166 1.77 19.85 -18.02
C LYS A 166 3.00 20.55 -18.59
N ASN A 167 3.97 20.90 -17.74
CA ASN A 167 5.15 21.64 -18.13
C ASN A 167 6.26 20.72 -18.66
N SER A 168 7.15 21.28 -19.47
CA SER A 168 8.34 20.61 -19.97
C SER A 168 9.56 21.04 -19.16
N TYR A 169 10.43 20.09 -18.82
CA TYR A 169 11.67 20.31 -18.11
C TYR A 169 12.84 19.73 -18.92
N ASP A 170 13.96 20.41 -18.91
CA ASP A 170 15.14 19.96 -19.66
C ASP A 170 15.65 18.61 -19.14
N GLY A 171 15.80 17.66 -20.05
CA GLY A 171 16.21 16.29 -19.75
C GLY A 171 15.14 15.43 -19.08
N TRP A 172 13.88 15.84 -19.06
CA TRP A 172 12.75 15.08 -18.58
C TRP A 172 11.81 14.68 -19.72
N LEU A 173 11.27 13.47 -19.63
CA LEU A 173 10.21 13.00 -20.51
C LEU A 173 8.85 13.34 -19.89
N ASN A 174 7.88 13.73 -20.72
CA ASN A 174 6.52 13.92 -20.25
C ASN A 174 5.77 12.58 -20.24
N PHE A 175 5.25 12.21 -19.06
CA PHE A 175 4.55 10.95 -18.85
C PHE A 175 3.34 10.80 -19.75
N HIS A 176 2.44 11.79 -19.75
CA HIS A 176 1.18 11.71 -20.50
C HIS A 176 1.42 11.64 -22.00
N TRP A 177 2.38 12.41 -22.51
CA TRP A 177 2.76 12.33 -23.92
C TRP A 177 3.30 10.92 -24.25
N GLY A 178 4.18 10.39 -23.44
CA GLY A 178 4.76 9.06 -23.64
C GLY A 178 3.71 7.96 -23.64
N VAL A 179 2.81 7.96 -22.64
CA VAL A 179 1.74 6.98 -22.49
C VAL A 179 0.73 7.07 -23.65
N ASN A 180 0.34 8.29 -24.06
CA ASN A 180 -0.63 8.49 -25.14
C ASN A 180 -0.09 8.11 -26.53
N ASN A 181 1.24 8.14 -26.72
CA ASN A 181 1.90 7.77 -27.98
C ASN A 181 2.54 6.37 -27.91
N ALA A 182 2.32 5.61 -26.84
CA ALA A 182 2.87 4.27 -26.71
C ALA A 182 2.25 3.31 -27.74
N ALA A 183 3.07 2.39 -28.26
CA ALA A 183 2.58 1.29 -29.07
C ALA A 183 1.65 0.37 -28.27
N PRO A 184 0.81 -0.46 -28.90
CA PRO A 184 0.01 -1.45 -28.19
C PRO A 184 0.89 -2.34 -27.31
N PHE A 185 0.44 -2.58 -26.09
CA PHE A 185 1.18 -3.42 -25.14
C PHE A 185 1.11 -4.90 -25.55
N ILE A 186 2.25 -5.54 -25.56
CA ILE A 186 2.36 -6.98 -25.80
C ILE A 186 2.74 -7.62 -24.46
N LYS A 187 1.82 -8.41 -23.91
CA LYS A 187 2.05 -9.15 -22.67
C LYS A 187 3.21 -10.13 -22.85
N PRO A 188 4.24 -10.11 -22.00
CA PRO A 188 5.31 -11.09 -22.04
C PRO A 188 4.79 -12.48 -21.64
N ASP A 189 5.38 -13.55 -22.21
CA ASP A 189 5.00 -14.92 -21.89
C ASP A 189 5.17 -15.23 -20.39
N VAL A 190 6.25 -14.75 -19.79
CA VAL A 190 6.52 -14.84 -18.35
C VAL A 190 7.06 -13.48 -17.87
N ALA A 191 6.24 -12.75 -17.14
CA ALA A 191 6.63 -11.46 -16.56
C ALA A 191 7.56 -11.64 -15.35
N ASN A 192 7.25 -12.61 -14.47
CA ASN A 192 7.92 -12.83 -13.20
C ASN A 192 7.83 -14.28 -12.73
N SER A 193 8.68 -14.65 -11.77
CA SER A 193 8.46 -15.75 -10.83
C SER A 193 7.90 -15.21 -9.50
N ASN A 194 7.44 -16.10 -8.63
CA ASN A 194 6.94 -15.71 -7.30
C ASN A 194 8.04 -15.10 -6.43
N ASP A 195 9.29 -15.53 -6.59
CA ASP A 195 10.43 -15.09 -5.78
C ASP A 195 11.14 -13.84 -6.32
N ASP A 196 10.73 -13.34 -7.50
CA ASP A 196 11.27 -12.08 -8.03
C ASP A 196 10.84 -10.91 -7.11
N ILE A 197 11.74 -9.96 -6.91
CA ILE A 197 11.44 -8.74 -6.17
C ILE A 197 10.43 -7.91 -6.96
N MET A 198 9.32 -7.55 -6.31
CA MET A 198 8.25 -6.76 -6.90
C MET A 198 8.31 -5.29 -6.46
N ILE A 199 8.60 -5.07 -5.18
CA ILE A 199 8.58 -3.74 -4.57
C ILE A 199 9.67 -3.62 -3.50
N LEU A 200 10.25 -2.42 -3.41
CA LEU A 200 11.27 -2.08 -2.44
C LEU A 200 10.88 -0.79 -1.70
N TYR A 201 10.97 -0.82 -0.37
CA TYR A 201 10.74 0.36 0.46
C TYR A 201 11.98 0.77 1.23
N PHE A 202 12.27 2.06 1.23
CA PHE A 202 13.25 2.63 2.16
C PHE A 202 12.60 2.95 3.49
N THR A 203 13.12 2.40 4.58
CA THR A 203 12.63 2.65 5.95
C THR A 203 13.69 3.34 6.78
N SER A 204 13.27 4.07 7.82
CA SER A 204 14.20 4.68 8.78
C SER A 204 14.97 3.58 9.53
N GLY A 205 16.26 3.46 9.24
CA GLY A 205 17.14 2.55 9.97
C GLY A 205 17.56 3.11 11.34
N THR A 206 17.78 2.21 12.31
CA THR A 206 18.36 2.56 13.62
C THR A 206 19.83 2.98 13.53
N THR A 207 20.49 2.73 12.40
CA THR A 207 21.93 2.95 12.16
C THR A 207 22.26 4.17 11.29
N GLY A 208 21.29 5.05 11.03
CA GLY A 208 21.48 6.33 10.34
C GLY A 208 21.08 6.34 8.85
N GLN A 209 21.37 5.29 8.06
CA GLN A 209 20.93 5.22 6.67
C GLN A 209 19.65 4.38 6.52
N PRO A 210 18.73 4.76 5.61
CA PRO A 210 17.52 3.97 5.36
C PRO A 210 17.83 2.54 4.91
N LYS A 211 17.12 1.56 5.50
CA LYS A 211 17.17 0.17 5.08
C LYS A 211 16.24 -0.08 3.89
N MET A 212 16.59 -1.02 3.03
CA MET A 212 15.86 -1.36 1.81
C MET A 212 15.07 -2.66 1.99
N VAL A 213 13.83 -2.56 2.46
CA VAL A 213 12.92 -3.69 2.65
C VAL A 213 12.40 -4.16 1.31
N VAL A 214 12.56 -5.45 0.99
CA VAL A 214 12.08 -6.03 -0.26
C VAL A 214 10.94 -7.02 -0.06
N HIS A 215 9.94 -6.95 -0.94
CA HIS A 215 8.87 -7.94 -1.04
C HIS A 215 8.79 -8.51 -2.45
N ASP A 216 8.44 -9.79 -2.53
CA ASP A 216 8.28 -10.52 -3.77
C ASP A 216 6.86 -10.41 -4.35
N PHE A 217 6.65 -11.10 -5.49
CA PHE A 217 5.35 -11.08 -6.18
C PHE A 217 4.22 -11.77 -5.38
N THR A 218 4.49 -12.51 -4.32
CA THR A 218 3.46 -13.12 -3.47
C THR A 218 2.93 -12.17 -2.38
N TYR A 219 3.62 -11.07 -2.10
CA TYR A 219 3.28 -10.09 -1.08
C TYR A 219 1.82 -9.59 -1.13
N PRO A 220 1.23 -9.30 -2.32
CA PRO A 220 -0.16 -8.87 -2.40
C PRO A 220 -1.15 -9.85 -1.79
N LEU A 221 -0.91 -11.16 -1.88
CA LEU A 221 -1.80 -12.19 -1.33
C LEU A 221 -1.85 -12.15 0.21
N GLY A 222 -0.75 -11.76 0.86
CA GLY A 222 -0.74 -11.53 2.31
C GLY A 222 -1.69 -10.43 2.77
N HIS A 223 -2.02 -9.47 1.88
CA HIS A 223 -2.96 -8.39 2.17
C HIS A 223 -4.44 -8.79 2.09
N ILE A 224 -4.76 -10.04 1.78
CA ILE A 224 -6.12 -10.55 1.94
C ILE A 224 -6.58 -10.43 3.39
N THR A 225 -5.71 -10.75 4.36
CA THR A 225 -6.04 -10.57 5.79
C THR A 225 -6.29 -9.10 6.14
N THR A 226 -5.50 -8.21 5.57
CA THR A 226 -5.62 -6.77 5.77
C THR A 226 -6.96 -6.24 5.28
N ALA A 227 -7.30 -6.52 4.04
CA ALA A 227 -8.49 -5.96 3.40
C ALA A 227 -9.79 -6.67 3.82
N LYS A 228 -9.82 -8.01 3.69
CA LYS A 228 -11.03 -8.79 3.96
C LYS A 228 -11.38 -8.82 5.43
N TYR A 229 -10.40 -9.01 6.30
CA TYR A 229 -10.66 -9.33 7.70
C TYR A 229 -10.33 -8.19 8.67
N TRP A 230 -9.34 -7.32 8.39
CA TRP A 230 -9.10 -6.17 9.24
C TRP A 230 -9.89 -4.93 8.81
N HIS A 231 -9.80 -4.52 7.54
CA HIS A 231 -10.63 -3.42 7.02
C HIS A 231 -12.11 -3.82 6.82
N ASN A 232 -12.41 -5.12 6.95
CA ASN A 232 -13.75 -5.71 6.82
C ASN A 232 -14.42 -5.39 5.48
N LEU A 233 -13.65 -5.45 4.38
CA LEU A 233 -14.11 -5.06 3.05
C LEU A 233 -14.85 -6.18 2.32
N HIS A 234 -15.75 -5.76 1.44
CA HIS A 234 -16.44 -6.57 0.46
C HIS A 234 -16.51 -5.83 -0.89
N GLU A 235 -17.00 -6.45 -1.92
CA GLU A 235 -16.99 -5.92 -3.30
C GLU A 235 -17.70 -4.58 -3.49
N ASN A 236 -18.65 -4.25 -2.64
CA ASN A 236 -19.37 -2.97 -2.69
C ASN A 236 -18.76 -1.89 -1.78
N SER A 237 -17.67 -2.19 -1.10
CA SER A 237 -17.02 -1.23 -0.20
C SER A 237 -16.34 -0.12 -0.98
N VAL A 238 -16.44 1.10 -0.44
CA VAL A 238 -15.64 2.27 -0.84
C VAL A 238 -14.70 2.57 0.30
N HIS A 239 -13.41 2.26 0.11
CA HIS A 239 -12.40 2.32 1.18
C HIS A 239 -11.45 3.49 1.01
N LEU A 240 -11.39 4.35 2.02
CA LEU A 240 -10.46 5.47 2.10
C LEU A 240 -9.38 5.22 3.15
N THR A 241 -8.12 5.20 2.75
CA THR A 241 -6.97 5.19 3.67
C THR A 241 -6.18 6.49 3.58
N VAL A 242 -5.97 7.14 4.73
CA VAL A 242 -5.09 8.31 4.83
C VAL A 242 -3.64 7.82 4.99
N ALA A 243 -2.93 7.78 3.89
CA ALA A 243 -1.49 7.48 3.83
C ALA A 243 -0.89 8.10 2.56
N ASP A 244 0.35 8.57 2.66
CA ASP A 244 1.15 8.97 1.50
C ASP A 244 1.60 7.72 0.72
N THR A 245 1.63 7.80 -0.61
CA THR A 245 1.98 6.67 -1.48
C THR A 245 3.44 6.23 -1.37
N GLY A 246 4.30 7.08 -0.85
CA GLY A 246 5.71 6.75 -0.57
C GLY A 246 5.94 5.83 0.64
N TRP A 247 4.88 5.47 1.39
CA TRP A 247 4.95 4.61 2.57
C TRP A 247 4.27 3.26 2.34
N ALA A 248 4.80 2.19 2.91
CA ALA A 248 4.22 0.85 2.82
C ALA A 248 2.75 0.79 3.29
N LYS A 249 2.35 1.62 4.25
CA LYS A 249 0.96 1.73 4.69
C LYS A 249 -0.01 2.06 3.54
N ALA A 250 0.45 2.70 2.47
CA ALA A 250 -0.41 2.97 1.30
C ALA A 250 -0.87 1.67 0.64
N VAL A 251 0.02 0.70 0.45
CA VAL A 251 -0.35 -0.57 -0.18
C VAL A 251 -1.20 -1.46 0.72
N TRP A 252 -1.13 -1.27 2.05
CA TRP A 252 -2.01 -1.96 2.98
C TRP A 252 -3.48 -1.52 2.85
N GLY A 253 -3.69 -0.24 2.55
CA GLY A 253 -5.02 0.37 2.62
C GLY A 253 -5.58 0.86 1.30
N LYS A 254 -4.81 0.92 0.21
CA LYS A 254 -5.31 1.49 -1.04
C LYS A 254 -4.73 0.86 -2.32
N LEU A 255 -4.41 -0.44 -2.28
CA LEU A 255 -3.93 -1.14 -3.48
C LEU A 255 -4.28 -2.62 -3.44
N TYR A 256 -3.43 -3.47 -2.85
CA TYR A 256 -3.45 -4.92 -3.10
C TYR A 256 -4.70 -5.62 -2.58
N GLY A 257 -4.85 -5.69 -1.28
CA GLY A 257 -5.95 -6.43 -0.67
C GLY A 257 -7.32 -5.88 -1.07
N GLN A 258 -7.45 -4.56 -1.24
CA GLN A 258 -8.69 -3.89 -1.63
C GLN A 258 -9.17 -4.41 -2.99
N TRP A 259 -8.28 -4.49 -3.97
CA TRP A 259 -8.65 -4.98 -5.30
C TRP A 259 -8.77 -6.50 -5.38
N ILE A 260 -8.05 -7.27 -4.56
CA ILE A 260 -8.30 -8.73 -4.44
C ILE A 260 -9.73 -8.97 -3.95
N VAL A 261 -10.22 -8.18 -3.00
CA VAL A 261 -11.61 -8.27 -2.51
C VAL A 261 -12.61 -7.66 -3.50
N GLY A 262 -12.15 -6.84 -4.45
CA GLY A 262 -12.99 -6.13 -5.42
C GLY A 262 -13.62 -4.85 -4.87
N ALA A 263 -13.08 -4.29 -3.79
CA ALA A 263 -13.52 -3.01 -3.23
C ALA A 263 -12.97 -1.83 -4.04
N CYS A 264 -13.74 -0.74 -4.10
CA CYS A 264 -13.29 0.52 -4.68
C CYS A 264 -12.29 1.20 -3.74
N VAL A 265 -11.10 1.50 -4.23
CA VAL A 265 -10.13 2.36 -3.55
C VAL A 265 -10.54 3.81 -3.73
N PHE A 266 -10.79 4.52 -2.62
CA PHE A 266 -11.06 5.95 -2.65
C PHE A 266 -9.79 6.73 -2.28
N VAL A 267 -9.46 7.75 -3.07
CA VAL A 267 -8.29 8.60 -2.88
C VAL A 267 -8.72 10.05 -2.76
N TYR A 268 -8.34 10.69 -1.67
CA TYR A 268 -8.43 12.14 -1.53
C TYR A 268 -7.02 12.73 -1.62
N ASP A 269 -6.76 13.43 -2.71
CA ASP A 269 -5.49 14.09 -3.01
C ASP A 269 -5.59 15.56 -2.65
N PHE A 270 -5.25 15.87 -1.41
CA PHE A 270 -5.20 17.24 -0.90
C PHE A 270 -3.77 17.77 -0.89
N GLU A 271 -3.63 19.06 -1.09
CA GLU A 271 -2.37 19.76 -0.96
C GLU A 271 -2.22 20.43 0.42
N GLY A 272 -0.97 20.61 0.86
CA GLY A 272 -0.67 21.32 2.09
C GLY A 272 -1.08 20.56 3.36
N ARG A 273 -1.75 21.27 4.27
CA ARG A 273 -2.11 20.74 5.60
C ARG A 273 -3.40 19.92 5.54
N PHE A 274 -3.45 18.87 6.36
CA PHE A 274 -4.70 18.14 6.60
C PHE A 274 -5.75 19.04 7.23
N ILE A 275 -6.93 19.13 6.59
CA ILE A 275 -8.10 19.89 7.06
C ILE A 275 -9.20 18.89 7.43
N PRO A 276 -9.56 18.75 8.72
CA PRO A 276 -10.55 17.76 9.18
C PRO A 276 -11.92 17.91 8.51
N ASN A 277 -12.39 19.16 8.32
CA ASN A 277 -13.68 19.43 7.71
C ASN A 277 -13.75 18.96 6.25
N ASP A 278 -12.68 19.12 5.49
CA ASP A 278 -12.63 18.66 4.10
C ASP A 278 -12.68 17.14 4.03
N MET A 279 -11.95 16.45 4.92
CA MET A 279 -12.00 15.00 5.04
C MET A 279 -13.41 14.49 5.37
N LEU A 280 -14.10 15.13 6.33
CA LEU A 280 -15.46 14.78 6.69
C LEU A 280 -16.45 15.04 5.54
N ASN A 281 -16.29 16.14 4.80
CA ASN A 281 -17.08 16.43 3.61
C ASN A 281 -16.86 15.36 2.52
N VAL A 282 -15.61 14.93 2.31
CA VAL A 282 -15.27 13.87 1.35
C VAL A 282 -15.92 12.55 1.76
N ILE A 283 -15.79 12.12 3.01
CA ILE A 283 -16.43 10.90 3.52
C ILE A 283 -17.94 10.93 3.28
N SER A 284 -18.58 12.04 3.61
CA SER A 284 -20.01 12.25 3.46
C SER A 284 -20.45 12.26 1.99
N LYS A 285 -19.78 13.09 1.16
CA LYS A 285 -20.13 13.32 -0.25
C LYS A 285 -19.99 12.04 -1.09
N TYR A 286 -18.90 11.31 -0.91
CA TYR A 286 -18.57 10.13 -1.72
C TYR A 286 -19.03 8.82 -1.10
N LYS A 287 -19.78 8.89 0.01
CA LYS A 287 -20.36 7.72 0.69
C LYS A 287 -19.31 6.65 0.99
N VAL A 288 -18.18 7.09 1.57
CA VAL A 288 -17.14 6.18 2.04
C VAL A 288 -17.72 5.22 3.08
N THR A 289 -17.51 3.91 2.87
CA THR A 289 -18.06 2.88 3.76
C THR A 289 -17.05 2.40 4.81
N SER A 290 -15.75 2.47 4.47
CA SER A 290 -14.67 2.05 5.37
C SER A 290 -13.54 3.09 5.35
N PHE A 291 -13.06 3.48 6.54
CA PHE A 291 -12.07 4.53 6.71
C PHE A 291 -10.89 4.06 7.56
N CYS A 292 -9.67 4.21 7.02
CA CYS A 292 -8.43 3.91 7.73
C CYS A 292 -7.55 5.16 7.84
N ALA A 293 -7.16 5.50 9.07
CA ALA A 293 -6.25 6.61 9.31
C ALA A 293 -5.38 6.36 10.55
N PRO A 294 -4.22 7.03 10.71
CA PRO A 294 -3.49 7.00 11.97
C PRO A 294 -4.28 7.68 13.09
N PRO A 295 -4.05 7.32 14.37
CA PRO A 295 -4.73 7.93 15.53
C PRO A 295 -4.67 9.46 15.56
N THR A 296 -3.59 10.05 15.06
CA THR A 296 -3.45 11.51 14.95
C THR A 296 -4.55 12.14 14.09
N ILE A 297 -4.95 11.52 13.00
CA ILE A 297 -6.06 12.01 12.15
C ILE A 297 -7.37 11.97 12.93
N PHE A 298 -7.68 10.87 13.61
CA PHE A 298 -8.88 10.77 14.45
C PHE A 298 -8.90 11.82 15.56
N ARG A 299 -7.75 12.18 16.14
CA ARG A 299 -7.63 13.29 17.10
C ARG A 299 -8.06 14.64 16.54
N PHE A 300 -7.84 14.88 15.26
CA PHE A 300 -8.34 16.09 14.60
C PHE A 300 -9.83 15.98 14.33
N LEU A 301 -10.33 14.85 13.81
CA LEU A 301 -11.73 14.66 13.47
C LEU A 301 -12.66 14.79 14.69
N ILE A 302 -12.28 14.24 15.86
CA ILE A 302 -13.12 14.34 17.07
C ILE A 302 -13.23 15.75 17.66
N ARG A 303 -12.42 16.71 17.20
CA ARG A 303 -12.56 18.12 17.60
C ARG A 303 -13.64 18.85 16.83
N GLU A 304 -14.05 18.30 15.71
CA GLU A 304 -15.10 18.86 14.87
C GLU A 304 -16.51 18.45 15.38
N ASP A 305 -17.50 19.20 14.95
CA ASP A 305 -18.91 18.86 15.17
C ASP A 305 -19.36 17.85 14.09
N LEU A 306 -19.22 16.56 14.41
CA LEU A 306 -19.54 15.48 13.48
C LEU A 306 -21.03 15.41 13.10
N SER A 307 -21.92 16.01 13.87
CA SER A 307 -23.35 16.04 13.56
C SER A 307 -23.71 16.85 12.32
N LYS A 308 -22.77 17.68 11.83
CA LYS A 308 -22.95 18.48 10.60
C LYS A 308 -22.72 17.67 9.31
N TYR A 309 -22.23 16.45 9.42
CA TYR A 309 -21.84 15.62 8.27
C TYR A 309 -22.70 14.36 8.22
N ASP A 310 -23.14 13.99 7.03
CA ASP A 310 -23.81 12.70 6.81
C ASP A 310 -22.78 11.57 6.76
N LEU A 311 -22.52 10.95 7.91
CA LEU A 311 -21.63 9.81 8.06
C LEU A 311 -22.36 8.47 8.04
N SER A 312 -23.62 8.42 7.61
CA SER A 312 -24.45 7.21 7.62
C SER A 312 -23.94 6.07 6.74
N SER A 313 -23.12 6.40 5.73
CA SER A 313 -22.44 5.40 4.89
C SER A 313 -21.22 4.77 5.55
N LEU A 314 -20.62 5.42 6.56
CA LEU A 314 -19.41 4.94 7.22
C LEU A 314 -19.75 3.83 8.21
N GLU A 315 -19.39 2.60 7.85
CA GLU A 315 -19.72 1.41 8.61
C GLU A 315 -18.57 0.94 9.50
N TYR A 316 -17.33 1.21 9.09
CA TYR A 316 -16.16 0.60 9.70
C TYR A 316 -14.93 1.51 9.69
N CYS A 317 -14.23 1.57 10.83
CA CYS A 317 -13.00 2.35 10.95
C CYS A 317 -11.84 1.50 11.46
N THR A 318 -10.66 1.71 10.86
CA THR A 318 -9.43 1.05 11.26
C THR A 318 -8.31 2.07 11.51
N THR A 319 -7.38 1.71 12.37
CA THR A 319 -6.25 2.57 12.71
C THR A 319 -4.95 1.77 12.90
N ALA A 320 -3.84 2.33 12.46
CA ALA A 320 -2.51 1.75 12.62
C ALA A 320 -1.42 2.81 12.42
N GLY A 321 -0.18 2.46 12.79
CA GLY A 321 1.01 3.30 12.61
C GLY A 321 1.43 4.07 13.85
N GLU A 322 0.52 4.25 14.81
CA GLU A 322 0.74 4.85 16.13
C GLU A 322 -0.13 4.13 17.14
N ALA A 323 0.21 4.16 18.44
CA ALA A 323 -0.63 3.62 19.49
C ALA A 323 -1.94 4.42 19.62
N LEU A 324 -3.06 3.74 19.65
CA LEU A 324 -4.37 4.38 19.83
C LEU A 324 -4.61 4.75 21.29
N ASN A 325 -4.73 6.05 21.56
CA ASN A 325 -5.08 6.52 22.88
C ASN A 325 -6.54 6.16 23.22
N PRO A 326 -6.83 5.51 24.38
CA PRO A 326 -8.17 5.17 24.80
C PRO A 326 -9.19 6.33 24.80
N SER A 327 -8.75 7.55 25.11
CA SER A 327 -9.63 8.73 25.09
C SER A 327 -10.06 9.13 23.68
N VAL A 328 -9.21 8.92 22.68
CA VAL A 328 -9.54 9.17 21.26
C VAL A 328 -10.54 8.13 20.78
N PHE A 329 -10.32 6.86 21.11
CA PHE A 329 -11.27 5.79 20.81
C PHE A 329 -12.65 6.11 21.40
N GLN A 330 -12.73 6.43 22.69
CA GLN A 330 -13.99 6.67 23.37
C GLN A 330 -14.72 7.89 22.79
N ALA A 331 -13.99 9.00 22.59
CA ALA A 331 -14.58 10.22 22.03
C ALA A 331 -15.12 10.04 20.60
N PHE A 332 -14.45 9.24 19.77
CA PHE A 332 -14.94 8.93 18.43
C PHE A 332 -16.15 8.00 18.48
N TYR A 333 -16.10 6.98 19.32
CA TYR A 333 -17.21 6.04 19.51
C TYR A 333 -18.48 6.74 20.05
N ASP A 334 -18.34 7.62 21.03
CA ASP A 334 -19.47 8.38 21.61
C ASP A 334 -20.17 9.29 20.58
N LYS A 335 -19.39 9.82 19.61
CA LYS A 335 -19.91 10.72 18.57
C LYS A 335 -20.49 9.99 17.35
N THR A 336 -20.00 8.80 17.05
CA THR A 336 -20.33 8.10 15.79
C THR A 336 -20.98 6.73 15.98
N GLY A 337 -20.82 6.10 17.14
CA GLY A 337 -21.18 4.70 17.36
C GLY A 337 -20.24 3.69 16.70
N ILE A 338 -19.20 4.17 15.96
CA ILE A 338 -18.28 3.32 15.20
C ILE A 338 -17.04 3.03 16.02
N LYS A 339 -16.68 1.74 16.12
CA LYS A 339 -15.46 1.29 16.78
C LYS A 339 -14.25 1.48 15.86
N MET A 340 -13.12 1.87 16.43
CA MET A 340 -11.85 1.86 15.72
C MET A 340 -11.12 0.54 15.98
N MET A 341 -10.80 -0.19 14.93
CA MET A 341 -10.13 -1.49 14.99
C MET A 341 -8.64 -1.29 14.74
N GLU A 342 -7.86 -1.45 15.80
CA GLU A 342 -6.41 -1.19 15.77
C GLU A 342 -5.64 -2.36 15.15
N ALA A 343 -4.51 -2.08 14.49
CA ALA A 343 -3.53 -3.07 14.10
C ALA A 343 -2.11 -2.55 14.26
N PHE A 344 -1.19 -3.49 14.50
CA PHE A 344 0.25 -3.28 14.50
C PHE A 344 0.91 -4.08 13.37
N GLY A 345 1.91 -3.48 12.76
CA GLY A 345 2.78 -4.08 11.76
C GLY A 345 3.87 -3.10 11.36
N GLN A 346 4.76 -3.57 10.49
CA GLN A 346 5.92 -2.84 10.02
C GLN A 346 6.00 -2.89 8.49
N THR A 347 6.94 -2.15 7.90
CA THR A 347 7.21 -2.26 6.45
C THR A 347 7.66 -3.66 6.08
N GLU A 348 8.38 -4.32 6.97
CA GLU A 348 8.87 -5.69 6.85
C GLU A 348 7.76 -6.75 6.88
N THR A 349 6.54 -6.37 7.25
CA THR A 349 5.39 -7.28 7.40
C THR A 349 4.14 -6.67 6.77
N ALA A 350 3.01 -7.38 6.78
CA ALA A 350 1.67 -6.82 6.82
C ALA A 350 1.28 -6.59 8.29
N PRO A 351 0.03 -6.19 8.61
CA PRO A 351 -0.45 -6.19 9.99
C PRO A 351 -0.26 -7.55 10.67
N THR A 352 0.51 -7.60 11.76
CA THR A 352 0.86 -8.83 12.48
C THR A 352 -0.02 -9.08 13.68
N ILE A 353 -0.45 -8.02 14.37
CA ILE A 353 -1.39 -8.05 15.49
C ILE A 353 -2.57 -7.18 15.11
N VAL A 354 -3.79 -7.70 15.20
CA VAL A 354 -4.96 -7.11 14.57
C VAL A 354 -6.20 -7.24 15.44
N THR A 355 -6.97 -6.18 15.57
CA THR A 355 -8.33 -6.25 16.10
C THR A 355 -9.29 -6.58 14.96
N PHE A 356 -9.65 -7.85 14.81
CA PHE A 356 -10.59 -8.33 13.78
C PHE A 356 -12.04 -7.98 14.12
N PRO A 357 -13.00 -7.98 13.16
CA PRO A 357 -14.40 -7.59 13.38
C PRO A 357 -15.10 -8.35 14.51
N TRP A 358 -14.76 -9.60 14.74
CA TRP A 358 -15.30 -10.46 15.79
C TRP A 358 -14.57 -10.34 17.15
N ILE A 359 -13.50 -9.55 17.21
CA ILE A 359 -12.77 -9.26 18.44
C ILE A 359 -13.30 -7.97 19.04
N LYS A 360 -13.69 -8.01 20.33
CA LYS A 360 -14.04 -6.79 21.04
C LYS A 360 -12.80 -5.91 21.21
N PRO A 361 -12.76 -4.70 20.65
CA PRO A 361 -11.61 -3.82 20.80
C PRO A 361 -11.38 -3.48 22.27
N LYS A 362 -10.11 -3.53 22.67
CA LYS A 362 -9.63 -3.10 23.98
C LYS A 362 -8.71 -1.90 23.74
N PRO A 363 -9.19 -0.67 23.96
CA PRO A 363 -8.38 0.52 23.72
C PRO A 363 -7.04 0.49 24.45
N GLY A 364 -5.94 0.72 23.74
CA GLY A 364 -4.59 0.58 24.25
C GLY A 364 -3.98 -0.82 24.07
N ALA A 365 -4.69 -1.73 23.40
CA ALA A 365 -4.17 -3.02 22.98
C ALA A 365 -4.35 -3.20 21.47
N MET A 366 -3.32 -3.69 20.78
CA MET A 366 -3.27 -3.78 19.32
C MET A 366 -4.19 -4.86 18.73
N GLY A 367 -4.63 -5.84 19.53
CA GLY A 367 -5.48 -6.94 19.07
C GLY A 367 -4.91 -8.32 19.37
N VAL A 368 -5.09 -9.24 18.42
CA VAL A 368 -4.69 -10.65 18.49
C VAL A 368 -3.81 -11.03 17.29
N PRO A 369 -3.05 -12.13 17.34
CA PRO A 369 -2.21 -12.58 16.24
C PRO A 369 -2.97 -12.73 14.92
N ASN A 370 -2.33 -12.32 13.82
CA ASN A 370 -2.80 -12.56 12.46
C ASN A 370 -2.39 -13.99 12.05
N PRO A 371 -3.31 -14.81 11.48
CA PRO A 371 -3.06 -16.21 11.13
C PRO A 371 -1.94 -16.43 10.10
N LEU A 372 -1.45 -15.38 9.46
CA LEU A 372 -0.28 -15.45 8.58
C LEU A 372 1.01 -15.73 9.32
N TYR A 373 1.08 -15.40 10.62
CA TYR A 373 2.31 -15.43 11.41
C TYR A 373 2.19 -16.43 12.56
N ASP A 374 3.12 -17.37 12.63
CA ASP A 374 3.36 -18.17 13.83
C ASP A 374 4.21 -17.30 14.77
N MET A 375 3.57 -16.70 15.80
CA MET A 375 4.20 -15.66 16.61
C MET A 375 4.05 -15.94 18.10
N ASP A 376 5.03 -15.41 18.85
CA ASP A 376 5.06 -15.48 20.31
C ASP A 376 5.60 -14.17 20.91
N LEU A 377 5.51 -14.04 22.22
CA LEU A 377 6.18 -13.02 23.00
C LEU A 377 7.26 -13.70 23.83
N LEU A 378 8.54 -13.44 23.55
CA LEU A 378 9.64 -14.00 24.30
C LEU A 378 10.15 -13.01 25.35
N THR A 379 10.25 -13.47 26.58
CA THR A 379 10.91 -12.75 27.66
C THR A 379 12.42 -12.68 27.42
N HIS A 380 13.13 -11.86 28.18
CA HIS A 380 14.58 -11.69 28.02
C HIS A 380 15.39 -13.00 28.20
N ASP A 381 14.87 -13.97 28.95
CA ASP A 381 15.46 -15.29 29.15
C ASP A 381 15.04 -16.34 28.10
N GLY A 382 14.30 -15.91 27.05
CA GLY A 382 13.97 -16.71 25.88
C GLY A 382 12.80 -17.69 26.05
N ARG A 383 12.01 -17.58 27.13
CA ARG A 383 10.76 -18.35 27.30
C ARG A 383 9.55 -17.51 26.79
N SER A 384 8.45 -18.20 26.52
CA SER A 384 7.17 -17.52 26.24
C SER A 384 6.74 -16.69 27.46
N ALA A 385 6.31 -15.46 27.22
CA ALA A 385 5.80 -14.57 28.26
C ALA A 385 4.43 -15.03 28.76
N GLU A 386 4.20 -14.94 30.07
CA GLU A 386 2.90 -15.18 30.67
C GLU A 386 2.00 -13.94 30.55
N ASP A 387 0.70 -14.09 30.81
CA ASP A 387 -0.26 -12.98 30.80
C ASP A 387 0.16 -11.86 31.76
N GLY A 388 0.30 -10.66 31.20
CA GLY A 388 0.76 -9.46 31.92
C GLY A 388 2.27 -9.28 31.97
N GLU A 389 3.04 -10.22 31.42
CA GLU A 389 4.50 -10.14 31.31
C GLU A 389 4.92 -9.39 30.03
N GLN A 390 6.08 -8.74 30.08
CA GLN A 390 6.66 -8.07 28.93
C GLN A 390 7.51 -9.05 28.12
N GLY A 391 7.32 -9.07 26.79
CA GLY A 391 8.11 -9.89 25.88
C GLY A 391 8.38 -9.18 24.56
N GLU A 392 9.39 -9.66 23.84
CA GLU A 392 9.69 -9.28 22.46
C GLU A 392 8.80 -10.05 21.50
N ILE A 393 8.23 -9.37 20.50
CA ILE A 393 7.42 -10.01 19.45
C ILE A 393 8.36 -10.76 18.51
N VAL A 394 8.18 -12.07 18.41
CA VAL A 394 8.96 -12.94 17.53
C VAL A 394 8.06 -13.70 16.56
N PHE A 395 8.60 -14.05 15.40
CA PHE A 395 7.92 -14.86 14.39
C PHE A 395 8.73 -16.15 14.16
N TYR A 396 8.08 -17.29 14.28
CA TYR A 396 8.68 -18.58 13.93
C TYR A 396 8.59 -18.77 12.41
N THR A 397 9.73 -18.98 11.78
CA THR A 397 9.86 -19.09 10.31
C THR A 397 10.39 -20.43 9.84
N ASP A 398 10.65 -21.36 10.78
CA ASP A 398 11.21 -22.69 10.54
C ASP A 398 10.27 -23.61 9.73
N LYS A 399 8.95 -23.47 9.91
CA LYS A 399 7.96 -24.28 9.19
C LYS A 399 7.48 -23.65 7.91
N LYS A 400 7.28 -22.32 7.89
CA LYS A 400 6.75 -21.58 6.75
C LYS A 400 7.06 -20.11 6.89
N LEU A 401 7.61 -19.51 5.83
CA LEU A 401 7.72 -18.05 5.74
C LEU A 401 6.33 -17.46 5.45
N PRO A 402 5.87 -16.49 6.26
CA PRO A 402 4.65 -15.74 5.95
C PRO A 402 4.76 -15.02 4.60
N LEU A 403 3.70 -15.05 3.78
CA LEU A 403 3.69 -14.40 2.46
C LEU A 403 3.94 -12.88 2.49
N SER A 404 3.58 -12.25 3.60
CA SER A 404 3.76 -10.83 3.81
C SER A 404 5.01 -10.47 4.62
N LEU A 405 5.82 -11.46 5.00
CA LEU A 405 7.13 -11.19 5.58
C LEU A 405 8.10 -10.79 4.47
N PHE A 406 8.90 -9.75 4.72
CA PHE A 406 9.90 -9.29 3.78
C PHE A 406 10.91 -10.39 3.43
N LYS A 407 11.54 -10.28 2.25
CA LYS A 407 12.55 -11.25 1.79
C LYS A 407 13.97 -10.88 2.21
N GLY A 408 14.10 -9.97 3.16
CA GLY A 408 15.36 -9.42 3.65
C GLY A 408 15.55 -7.96 3.26
N TYR A 409 16.69 -7.41 3.66
CA TYR A 409 17.10 -6.08 3.24
C TYR A 409 17.97 -6.19 1.99
N TYR A 410 17.62 -5.45 0.94
CA TYR A 410 18.37 -5.46 -0.32
C TYR A 410 19.85 -5.12 -0.08
N ASN A 411 20.75 -5.92 -0.65
CA ASN A 411 22.21 -5.84 -0.48
C ASN A 411 22.74 -6.08 0.95
N ASP A 412 21.93 -6.57 1.88
CA ASP A 412 22.40 -6.94 3.22
C ASP A 412 22.40 -8.47 3.37
N VAL A 413 23.57 -9.07 3.15
CA VAL A 413 23.76 -10.53 3.24
C VAL A 413 23.67 -11.07 4.67
N SER A 414 23.73 -10.21 5.70
CA SER A 414 23.75 -10.64 7.10
C SER A 414 22.39 -11.19 7.60
N TYR A 415 21.31 -10.86 6.92
CA TYR A 415 19.94 -11.27 7.30
C TYR A 415 19.49 -12.61 6.69
N TYR A 416 20.25 -13.19 5.76
CA TYR A 416 19.88 -14.46 5.11
C TYR A 416 20.30 -15.70 5.92
N TYR A 417 21.00 -15.56 7.07
CA TYR A 417 21.65 -16.66 7.78
C TYR A 417 21.46 -16.66 9.32
N ASN A 418 20.52 -15.88 9.87
CA ASN A 418 20.20 -15.91 11.32
C ASN A 418 18.82 -16.47 11.58
#